data_559d2b3c36d587c9dc425db32cbd27df
#
_entry.id   559d2b3c36d587c9dc425db32cbd27df
#
_cell.length_a   1.000
_cell.length_b   1.000
_cell.length_c   1.000
_cell.angle_alpha   90.00
_cell.angle_beta   90.00
_cell.angle_gamma   90.00
#
_symmetry.space_group_name_H-M   'P 1'
#
loop_
_entity.id
_entity.type
_entity.pdbx_description
1 polymer ?
#
loop_
_entity_poly.entity_id
_entity_poly.type
_entity_poly.pdbx_seq_one_letter_code
_entity_poly.pdbx_strand_id
1 'polypeptide(L)'
;FIIMALNFDIPSFEAFDMKIRSLLFGNNFIILFHYLGEIKFVIVATVIILLYLAIFKKDFRGVLFVLLTVGVGNGLNQLLKRIFSRPRPEIEDQLTSFSFPSGHAQISVMFFLTLAYLISKWLKNKSWKFITYSVMLVLIFFIGLSRRAEGRHYATDVIAGWSIGYTWF
;
A
#
# COMPACT_ATOMS: atom_id res chain seq x y z
N PHE A 1 -0.38 0.57 13.77
CA PHE A 1 -0.76 1.91 13.31
C PHE A 1 -0.73 2.93 14.46
N ILE A 2 -1.56 2.77 15.51
CA ILE A 2 -1.72 3.75 16.60
C ILE A 2 -0.39 4.15 17.24
N ILE A 3 0.48 3.20 17.55
CA ILE A 3 1.80 3.47 18.14
C ILE A 3 2.61 4.45 17.27
N MET A 4 2.61 4.26 15.95
CA MET A 4 3.31 5.15 15.02
C MET A 4 2.61 6.49 14.86
N ALA A 5 1.28 6.49 14.84
CA ALA A 5 0.49 7.71 14.69
C ALA A 5 0.66 8.70 15.86
N LEU A 6 0.89 8.18 17.07
CA LEU A 6 1.06 9.00 18.28
C LEU A 6 2.52 9.34 18.61
N ASN A 7 3.48 8.70 17.91
CA ASN A 7 4.90 8.76 18.33
C ASN A 7 5.89 8.96 17.18
N PHE A 8 5.46 9.33 15.97
CA PHE A 8 6.37 9.42 14.83
C PHE A 8 7.48 10.48 14.99
N ASP A 9 7.33 11.43 15.93
CA ASP A 9 8.31 12.49 16.21
C ASP A 9 9.26 12.14 17.38
N ILE A 10 9.20 10.94 17.96
CA ILE A 10 10.10 10.56 19.04
C ILE A 10 11.48 10.15 18.50
N PRO A 11 12.59 10.44 19.22
CA PRO A 11 13.96 10.22 18.74
C PRO A 11 14.25 8.78 18.30
N SER A 12 13.64 7.78 18.94
CA SER A 12 13.83 6.37 18.55
C SER A 12 13.25 6.03 17.17
N PHE A 13 12.10 6.61 16.78
CA PHE A 13 11.54 6.43 15.46
C PHE A 13 12.27 7.25 14.40
N GLU A 14 12.74 8.45 14.74
CA GLU A 14 13.61 9.23 13.85
C GLU A 14 14.92 8.49 13.55
N ALA A 15 15.57 7.93 14.58
CA ALA A 15 16.77 7.12 14.42
C ALA A 15 16.52 5.88 13.55
N PHE A 16 15.37 5.20 13.73
CA PHE A 16 14.94 4.09 12.88
C PHE A 16 14.73 4.55 11.43
N ASP A 17 14.00 5.64 11.23
CA ASP A 17 13.76 6.20 9.89
C ASP A 17 15.06 6.58 9.18
N MET A 18 16.04 7.17 9.89
CA MET A 18 17.36 7.47 9.35
C MET A 18 18.16 6.22 8.99
N LYS A 19 18.14 5.20 9.86
CA LYS A 19 18.83 3.93 9.61
C LYS A 19 18.30 3.24 8.36
N ILE A 20 16.97 3.16 8.19
CA ILE A 20 16.38 2.57 7.00
C ILE A 20 16.66 3.42 5.76
N ARG A 21 16.77 4.75 5.92
CA ARG A 21 17.20 5.63 4.82
C ARG A 21 18.59 5.27 4.31
N SER A 22 19.55 5.16 5.19
CA SER A 22 20.93 4.85 4.79
C SER A 22 21.08 3.52 4.05
N LEU A 23 20.17 2.56 4.30
CA LEU A 23 20.19 1.24 3.66
C LEU A 23 19.50 1.20 2.30
N LEU A 24 18.45 2.00 2.09
CA LEU A 24 17.56 1.83 0.95
C LEU A 24 17.59 2.99 -0.04
N PHE A 25 17.97 4.21 0.39
CA PHE A 25 17.86 5.42 -0.45
C PHE A 25 18.68 5.29 -1.73
N GLY A 26 18.05 5.59 -2.87
CA GLY A 26 18.68 5.53 -4.19
C GLY A 26 18.80 4.12 -4.79
N ASN A 27 18.23 3.07 -4.16
CA ASN A 27 18.25 1.74 -4.73
C ASN A 27 17.28 1.62 -5.90
N ASN A 28 17.79 1.74 -7.13
CA ASN A 28 17.00 1.75 -8.36
C ASN A 28 16.18 0.46 -8.58
N PHE A 29 16.68 -0.71 -8.15
CA PHE A 29 15.93 -1.96 -8.26
C PHE A 29 14.66 -1.92 -7.40
N ILE A 30 14.78 -1.45 -6.15
CA ILE A 30 13.63 -1.33 -5.25
C ILE A 30 12.67 -0.24 -5.74
N ILE A 31 13.20 0.86 -6.25
CA ILE A 31 12.40 1.99 -6.78
C ILE A 31 11.43 1.52 -7.88
N LEU A 32 11.82 0.58 -8.75
CA LEU A 32 10.94 0.08 -9.82
C LEU A 32 9.57 -0.41 -9.33
N PHE A 33 9.50 -0.91 -8.10
CA PHE A 33 8.24 -1.42 -7.55
C PHE A 33 7.20 -0.32 -7.26
N HIS A 34 7.58 0.97 -7.23
CA HIS A 34 6.61 2.04 -6.98
C HIS A 34 5.52 2.10 -8.05
N TYR A 35 5.84 1.77 -9.31
CA TYR A 35 4.87 1.79 -10.41
C TYR A 35 3.66 0.89 -10.16
N LEU A 36 3.86 -0.24 -9.46
CA LEU A 36 2.77 -1.16 -9.09
C LEU A 36 1.87 -0.62 -7.97
N GLY A 37 2.37 0.33 -7.19
CA GLY A 37 1.62 1.02 -6.13
C GLY A 37 1.07 2.38 -6.55
N GLU A 38 1.32 2.82 -7.80
CA GLU A 38 0.79 4.08 -8.29
C GLU A 38 -0.73 4.07 -8.38
N ILE A 39 -1.34 5.17 -7.97
CA ILE A 39 -2.80 5.30 -7.96
C ILE A 39 -3.41 5.10 -9.36
N LYS A 40 -2.73 5.55 -10.42
CA LYS A 40 -3.18 5.36 -11.81
C LYS A 40 -3.23 3.88 -12.19
N PHE A 41 -2.16 3.13 -11.87
CA PHE A 41 -2.12 1.68 -12.10
C PHE A 41 -3.23 0.97 -11.33
N VAL A 42 -3.37 1.27 -10.03
CA VAL A 42 -4.38 0.64 -9.17
C VAL A 42 -5.79 0.95 -9.65
N ILE A 43 -6.09 2.20 -10.06
CA ILE A 43 -7.41 2.57 -10.60
C ILE A 43 -7.72 1.75 -11.85
N VAL A 44 -6.83 1.74 -12.85
CA VAL A 44 -7.05 1.02 -14.11
C VAL A 44 -7.25 -0.47 -13.84
N ALA A 45 -6.38 -1.10 -13.05
CA ALA A 45 -6.49 -2.51 -12.71
C ALA A 45 -7.78 -2.81 -11.92
N THR A 46 -8.18 -1.94 -10.98
CA THR A 46 -9.42 -2.09 -10.21
C THR A 46 -10.64 -2.00 -11.13
N VAL A 47 -10.68 -1.05 -12.07
CA VAL A 47 -11.78 -0.93 -13.04
C VAL A 47 -11.91 -2.19 -13.89
N ILE A 48 -10.79 -2.73 -14.38
CA ILE A 48 -10.79 -4.00 -15.14
C ILE A 48 -11.37 -5.14 -14.30
N ILE A 49 -10.96 -5.26 -13.03
CA ILE A 49 -11.48 -6.29 -12.10
C ILE A 49 -12.99 -6.10 -11.89
N LEU A 50 -13.45 -4.87 -11.64
CA LEU A 50 -14.87 -4.57 -11.44
C LEU A 50 -15.72 -4.95 -12.66
N LEU A 51 -15.27 -4.56 -13.86
CA LEU A 51 -15.95 -4.91 -15.10
C LEU A 51 -15.98 -6.42 -15.30
N TYR A 52 -14.88 -7.12 -15.07
CA TYR A 52 -14.82 -8.57 -15.16
C TYR A 52 -15.77 -9.26 -14.17
N LEU A 53 -15.82 -8.83 -12.93
CA LEU A 53 -16.72 -9.38 -11.92
C LEU A 53 -18.19 -9.09 -12.24
N ALA A 54 -18.51 -7.86 -12.70
CA ALA A 54 -19.88 -7.47 -13.00
C ALA A 54 -20.42 -8.14 -14.25
N ILE A 55 -19.64 -8.14 -15.35
CA ILE A 55 -20.13 -8.56 -16.67
C ILE A 55 -20.00 -10.07 -16.84
N PHE A 56 -18.79 -10.62 -16.59
CA PHE A 56 -18.52 -12.03 -16.90
C PHE A 56 -18.85 -12.99 -15.75
N LYS A 57 -18.61 -12.56 -14.51
CA LYS A 57 -18.87 -13.41 -13.32
C LYS A 57 -20.22 -13.15 -12.67
N LYS A 58 -20.83 -11.98 -12.92
CA LYS A 58 -22.07 -11.53 -12.25
C LYS A 58 -21.97 -11.61 -10.72
N ASP A 59 -20.74 -11.44 -10.19
CA ASP A 59 -20.41 -11.50 -8.76
C ASP A 59 -20.50 -10.10 -8.14
N PHE A 60 -21.73 -9.62 -7.93
CA PHE A 60 -21.96 -8.29 -7.34
C PHE A 60 -21.43 -8.17 -5.88
N ARG A 61 -21.31 -9.30 -5.15
CA ARG A 61 -20.67 -9.30 -3.83
C ARG A 61 -19.17 -9.06 -3.95
N GLY A 62 -18.53 -9.65 -4.94
CA GLY A 62 -17.13 -9.37 -5.27
C GLY A 62 -16.92 -7.92 -5.72
N VAL A 63 -17.83 -7.35 -6.52
CA VAL A 63 -17.81 -5.94 -6.91
C VAL A 63 -17.85 -5.04 -5.66
N LEU A 64 -18.83 -5.26 -4.77
CA LEU A 64 -18.96 -4.48 -3.54
C LEU A 64 -17.72 -4.62 -2.64
N PHE A 65 -17.18 -5.82 -2.51
CA PHE A 65 -15.96 -6.07 -1.74
C PHE A 65 -14.77 -5.26 -2.28
N VAL A 66 -14.54 -5.26 -3.59
CA VAL A 66 -13.47 -4.46 -4.24
C VAL A 66 -13.69 -2.97 -4.02
N LEU A 67 -14.90 -2.46 -4.20
CA LEU A 67 -15.22 -1.05 -3.99
C LEU A 67 -14.98 -0.61 -2.54
N LEU A 68 -15.38 -1.41 -1.57
CA LEU A 68 -15.20 -1.11 -0.15
C LEU A 68 -13.72 -1.20 0.25
N THR A 69 -13.02 -2.26 -0.14
CA THR A 69 -11.62 -2.42 0.25
C THR A 69 -10.71 -1.41 -0.43
N VAL A 70 -10.74 -1.30 -1.75
CA VAL A 70 -9.81 -0.45 -2.49
C VAL A 70 -10.30 0.99 -2.57
N GLY A 71 -11.58 1.20 -2.92
CA GLY A 71 -12.15 2.53 -3.12
C GLY A 71 -12.28 3.31 -1.82
N VAL A 72 -13.06 2.79 -0.87
CA VAL A 72 -13.27 3.47 0.42
C VAL A 72 -11.99 3.51 1.24
N GLY A 73 -11.17 2.44 1.19
CA GLY A 73 -9.88 2.40 1.87
C GLY A 73 -8.90 3.48 1.39
N ASN A 74 -8.91 3.83 0.09
CA ASN A 74 -8.12 4.96 -0.39
C ASN A 74 -8.65 6.31 0.14
N GLY A 75 -9.96 6.47 0.23
CA GLY A 75 -10.59 7.64 0.88
C GLY A 75 -10.15 7.79 2.34
N LEU A 76 -10.10 6.67 3.08
CA LEU A 76 -9.58 6.65 4.46
C LEU A 76 -8.12 7.13 4.52
N ASN A 77 -7.27 6.73 3.59
CA ASN A 77 -5.88 7.23 3.54
C ASN A 77 -5.82 8.76 3.44
N GLN A 78 -6.62 9.34 2.52
CA GLN A 78 -6.64 10.79 2.34
C GLN A 78 -7.14 11.53 3.59
N LEU A 79 -8.12 10.97 4.29
CA LEU A 79 -8.61 11.51 5.56
C LEU A 79 -7.50 11.47 6.64
N LEU A 80 -6.85 10.33 6.82
CA LEU A 80 -5.76 10.18 7.79
C LEU A 80 -4.59 11.11 7.51
N LYS A 81 -4.24 11.33 6.24
CA LYS A 81 -3.20 12.30 5.86
C LYS A 81 -3.52 13.72 6.34
N ARG A 82 -4.78 14.14 6.23
CA ARG A 82 -5.21 15.46 6.70
C ARG A 82 -5.23 15.55 8.23
N ILE A 83 -5.58 14.47 8.93
CA ILE A 83 -5.61 14.44 10.40
C ILE A 83 -4.21 14.57 10.96
N PHE A 84 -3.26 13.78 10.46
CA PHE A 84 -1.89 13.72 11.02
C PHE A 84 -0.96 14.80 10.46
N SER A 85 -1.21 15.29 9.25
CA SER A 85 -0.50 16.41 8.61
C SER A 85 1.03 16.35 8.68
N ARG A 86 1.63 15.14 8.75
CA ARG A 86 3.08 14.96 8.86
C ARG A 86 3.79 15.46 7.60
N PRO A 87 4.80 16.34 7.70
CA PRO A 87 5.59 16.76 6.55
C PRO A 87 6.37 15.56 5.98
N ARG A 88 6.77 15.67 4.71
CA ARG A 88 7.60 14.65 4.06
C ARG A 88 9.08 14.84 4.35
N PRO A 89 9.91 13.79 4.16
CA PRO A 89 11.36 13.94 4.18
C PRO A 89 11.81 14.99 3.15
N GLU A 90 12.85 15.74 3.47
CA GLU A 90 13.41 16.73 2.55
C GLU A 90 14.20 16.05 1.43
N ILE A 91 13.76 16.27 0.19
CA ILE A 91 14.43 15.89 -1.07
C ILE A 91 14.03 16.89 -2.16
N GLU A 92 14.83 16.98 -3.23
CA GLU A 92 14.45 17.71 -4.45
C GLU A 92 13.13 17.13 -5.02
N ASP A 93 12.31 18.00 -5.60
CA ASP A 93 11.02 17.64 -6.24
C ASP A 93 10.06 16.84 -5.33
N GLN A 94 10.04 17.15 -4.02
CA GLN A 94 9.14 16.47 -3.09
C GLN A 94 7.67 16.81 -3.38
N LEU A 95 6.81 15.81 -3.12
CA LEU A 95 5.36 15.96 -3.25
C LEU A 95 4.81 16.94 -2.19
N THR A 96 3.80 17.72 -2.57
CA THR A 96 3.15 18.70 -1.68
C THR A 96 2.16 18.11 -0.68
N SER A 97 1.79 16.83 -0.87
CA SER A 97 0.86 16.14 0.05
C SER A 97 1.57 15.62 1.31
N PHE A 98 0.84 15.44 2.41
CA PHE A 98 1.35 14.88 3.66
C PHE A 98 1.93 13.47 3.53
N SER A 99 2.88 13.12 4.43
CA SER A 99 3.59 11.83 4.34
C SER A 99 2.84 10.69 5.02
N PHE A 100 2.22 10.92 6.18
CA PHE A 100 1.66 9.87 7.03
C PHE A 100 0.14 9.68 6.86
N PRO A 101 -0.35 8.45 6.76
CA PRO A 101 0.40 7.22 6.43
C PRO A 101 0.73 7.12 4.93
N SER A 102 1.67 6.24 4.55
CA SER A 102 2.03 6.04 3.16
C SER A 102 0.88 5.46 2.33
N GLY A 103 0.43 6.22 1.32
CA GLY A 103 -0.67 5.80 0.45
C GLY A 103 -0.33 4.58 -0.41
N HIS A 104 0.89 4.52 -1.00
CA HIS A 104 1.35 3.36 -1.77
C HIS A 104 1.41 2.09 -0.93
N ALA A 105 1.92 2.18 0.30
CA ALA A 105 1.97 1.05 1.21
C ALA A 105 0.57 0.55 1.59
N GLN A 106 -0.35 1.47 1.91
CA GLN A 106 -1.72 1.11 2.27
C GLN A 106 -2.48 0.52 1.08
N ILE A 107 -2.47 1.20 -0.07
CA ILE A 107 -3.23 0.75 -1.26
C ILE A 107 -2.69 -0.57 -1.80
N SER A 108 -1.36 -0.82 -1.71
CA SER A 108 -0.79 -2.10 -2.13
C SER A 108 -1.33 -3.26 -1.31
N VAL A 109 -1.44 -3.12 0.01
CA VAL A 109 -2.06 -4.16 0.86
C VAL A 109 -3.49 -4.41 0.41
N MET A 110 -4.31 -3.36 0.36
CA MET A 110 -5.73 -3.49 0.02
C MET A 110 -5.94 -4.08 -1.37
N PHE A 111 -5.21 -3.61 -2.39
CA PHE A 111 -5.36 -4.06 -3.77
C PHE A 111 -4.83 -5.50 -3.97
N PHE A 112 -3.59 -5.79 -3.57
CA PHE A 112 -2.98 -7.09 -3.84
C PHE A 112 -3.57 -8.21 -2.98
N LEU A 113 -3.99 -7.95 -1.73
CA LEU A 113 -4.71 -8.96 -0.95
C LEU A 113 -6.12 -9.20 -1.49
N THR A 114 -6.83 -8.16 -1.95
CA THR A 114 -8.11 -8.31 -2.65
C THR A 114 -7.95 -9.17 -3.89
N LEU A 115 -6.91 -8.92 -4.69
CA LEU A 115 -6.60 -9.72 -5.88
C LEU A 115 -6.27 -11.17 -5.51
N ALA A 116 -5.43 -11.39 -4.48
CA ALA A 116 -5.11 -12.73 -3.98
C ALA A 116 -6.37 -13.49 -3.54
N TYR A 117 -7.25 -12.82 -2.80
CA TYR A 117 -8.53 -13.40 -2.37
C TYR A 117 -9.40 -13.79 -3.57
N LEU A 118 -9.60 -12.91 -4.53
CA LEU A 118 -10.41 -13.18 -5.72
C LEU A 118 -9.84 -14.34 -6.54
N ILE A 119 -8.53 -14.36 -6.79
CA ILE A 119 -7.87 -15.47 -7.49
C ILE A 119 -8.03 -16.77 -6.70
N SER A 120 -7.86 -16.74 -5.38
CA SER A 120 -7.95 -17.93 -4.52
C SER A 120 -9.33 -18.58 -4.52
N LYS A 121 -10.41 -17.82 -4.79
CA LYS A 121 -11.78 -18.36 -4.96
C LYS A 121 -11.86 -19.35 -6.14
N TRP A 122 -11.04 -19.14 -7.17
CA TRP A 122 -11.07 -19.98 -8.38
C TRP A 122 -10.05 -21.12 -8.36
N LEU A 123 -9.06 -21.04 -7.47
CA LEU A 123 -8.05 -22.07 -7.32
C LEU A 123 -8.56 -23.21 -6.43
N LYS A 124 -8.46 -24.46 -6.92
CA LYS A 124 -8.82 -25.65 -6.13
C LYS A 124 -7.64 -26.13 -5.25
N ASN A 125 -6.41 -26.02 -5.77
CA ASN A 125 -5.20 -26.53 -5.10
C ASN A 125 -4.72 -25.57 -4.01
N LYS A 126 -4.48 -26.09 -2.80
CA LYS A 126 -4.01 -25.32 -1.63
C LYS A 126 -2.61 -24.72 -1.87
N SER A 127 -1.72 -25.43 -2.56
CA SER A 127 -0.37 -24.93 -2.87
C SER A 127 -0.40 -23.70 -3.77
N TRP A 128 -1.27 -23.68 -4.79
CA TRP A 128 -1.44 -22.51 -5.64
C TRP A 128 -2.04 -21.33 -4.90
N LYS A 129 -2.95 -21.55 -3.96
CA LYS A 129 -3.45 -20.48 -3.09
C LYS A 129 -2.30 -19.90 -2.26
N PHE A 130 -1.50 -20.76 -1.62
CA PHE A 130 -0.34 -20.33 -0.84
C PHE A 130 0.64 -19.52 -1.67
N ILE A 131 1.02 -20.02 -2.87
CA ILE A 131 1.90 -19.30 -3.79
C ILE A 131 1.33 -17.92 -4.14
N THR A 132 0.04 -17.84 -4.47
CA THR A 132 -0.63 -16.57 -4.81
C THR A 132 -0.48 -15.56 -3.68
N TYR A 133 -0.84 -15.92 -2.44
CA TYR A 133 -0.69 -15.01 -1.30
C TYR A 133 0.77 -14.63 -1.05
N SER A 134 1.71 -15.59 -1.15
CA SER A 134 3.14 -15.32 -0.95
C SER A 134 3.68 -14.32 -1.96
N VAL A 135 3.35 -14.48 -3.24
CA VAL A 135 3.76 -13.54 -4.30
C VAL A 135 3.19 -12.14 -4.02
N MET A 136 1.90 -12.04 -3.67
CA MET A 136 1.28 -10.75 -3.39
C MET A 136 1.89 -10.08 -2.15
N LEU A 137 2.23 -10.83 -1.11
CA LEU A 137 2.91 -10.29 0.07
C LEU A 137 4.31 -9.78 -0.26
N VAL A 138 5.06 -10.47 -1.11
CA VAL A 138 6.36 -9.99 -1.60
C VAL A 138 6.22 -8.69 -2.38
N LEU A 139 5.23 -8.58 -3.28
CA LEU A 139 4.97 -7.34 -4.00
C LEU A 139 4.61 -6.18 -3.06
N ILE A 140 3.69 -6.41 -2.11
CA ILE A 140 3.30 -5.43 -1.09
C ILE A 140 4.54 -4.91 -0.34
N PHE A 141 5.42 -5.82 0.07
CA PHE A 141 6.64 -5.48 0.78
C PHE A 141 7.56 -4.58 -0.05
N PHE A 142 7.87 -4.97 -1.29
CA PHE A 142 8.73 -4.17 -2.17
C PHE A 142 8.11 -2.84 -2.57
N ILE A 143 6.80 -2.77 -2.79
CA ILE A 143 6.09 -1.51 -3.06
C ILE A 143 6.23 -0.55 -1.86
N GLY A 144 6.08 -1.03 -0.64
CA GLY A 144 6.31 -0.19 0.54
C GLY A 144 7.76 0.27 0.65
N LEU A 145 8.74 -0.62 0.47
CA LEU A 145 10.17 -0.27 0.50
C LEU A 145 10.54 0.75 -0.58
N SER A 146 9.92 0.68 -1.77
CA SER A 146 10.19 1.64 -2.85
C SER A 146 9.93 3.09 -2.43
N ARG A 147 8.92 3.33 -1.58
CA ARG A 147 8.61 4.68 -1.08
C ARG A 147 9.71 5.24 -0.20
N ARG A 148 10.43 4.35 0.50
CA ARG A 148 11.59 4.73 1.29
C ARG A 148 12.83 4.90 0.42
N ALA A 149 13.02 4.02 -0.56
CA ALA A 149 14.14 4.10 -1.51
C ALA A 149 14.12 5.39 -2.34
N GLU A 150 12.93 5.88 -2.71
CA GLU A 150 12.76 7.18 -3.37
C GLU A 150 12.90 8.39 -2.42
N GLY A 151 12.96 8.20 -1.11
CA GLY A 151 12.94 9.31 -0.14
C GLY A 151 11.57 10.01 0.00
N ARG A 152 10.48 9.46 -0.57
CA ARG A 152 9.15 10.08 -0.56
C ARG A 152 8.42 9.93 0.78
N HIS A 153 8.79 8.95 1.60
CA HIS A 153 8.18 8.62 2.88
C HIS A 153 9.21 8.20 3.92
N TYR A 154 8.88 8.36 5.19
CA TYR A 154 9.59 7.73 6.30
C TYR A 154 9.28 6.23 6.35
N ALA A 155 10.17 5.41 6.96
CA ALA A 155 9.91 3.98 7.13
C ALA A 155 8.69 3.74 8.04
N THR A 156 8.52 4.56 9.06
CA THR A 156 7.35 4.58 9.95
C THR A 156 6.04 4.87 9.20
N ASP A 157 6.04 5.75 8.18
CA ASP A 157 4.87 5.98 7.33
C ASP A 157 4.47 4.73 6.56
N VAL A 158 5.46 3.99 6.06
CA VAL A 158 5.27 2.76 5.28
C VAL A 158 4.67 1.66 6.17
N ILE A 159 5.23 1.45 7.36
CA ILE A 159 4.72 0.45 8.31
C ILE A 159 3.30 0.82 8.77
N ALA A 160 3.03 2.10 9.01
CA ALA A 160 1.68 2.57 9.33
C ALA A 160 0.71 2.33 8.17
N GLY A 161 1.13 2.58 6.92
CA GLY A 161 0.35 2.30 5.73
C GLY A 161 0.00 0.81 5.60
N TRP A 162 0.98 -0.08 5.77
CA TRP A 162 0.72 -1.53 5.79
C TRP A 162 -0.24 -1.91 6.91
N SER A 163 -0.01 -1.40 8.12
CA SER A 163 -0.85 -1.74 9.29
C SER A 163 -2.31 -1.35 9.06
N ILE A 164 -2.58 -0.13 8.59
CA ILE A 164 -3.96 0.31 8.35
C ILE A 164 -4.57 -0.39 7.13
N GLY A 165 -3.77 -0.69 6.11
CA GLY A 165 -4.21 -1.48 4.96
C GLY A 165 -4.67 -2.89 5.35
N TYR A 166 -3.93 -3.55 6.24
CA TYR A 166 -4.31 -4.87 6.81
C TYR A 166 -5.56 -4.79 7.68
N THR A 167 -5.67 -3.77 8.50
CA THR A 167 -6.84 -3.61 9.40
C THR A 167 -8.12 -3.35 8.62
N TRP A 168 -7.99 -2.65 7.48
CA TRP A 168 -9.12 -2.31 6.63
C TRP A 168 -9.57 -3.48 5.73
N PHE A 169 -8.62 -4.31 5.25
CA PHE A 169 -8.88 -5.50 4.42
C PHE A 169 -9.62 -6.59 5.20
#